data_cf32116b8e6dffccce5505d628825c0c
#
_entry.id   cf32116b8e6dffccce5505d628825c0c
#
_cell.length_a   1.000
_cell.length_b   1.000
_cell.length_c   1.000
_cell.angle_alpha   90.00
_cell.angle_beta   90.00
_cell.angle_gamma   90.00
#
_symmetry.space_group_name_H-M   'P 1'
#
loop_
_entity.id
_entity.type
_entity.pdbx_description
1 polymer ?
#
loop_
_entity_poly.entity_id
_entity_poly.type
_entity_poly.pdbx_seq_one_letter_code
_entity_poly.pdbx_strand_id
1 'polypeptide(L)'
;MAKKLRVGILFGGRSGEHEVSLLSAASVLKAIDRKKFDVVPIGITKQGHWLAPGDAHSLLAGDTSAVARRLRAGDPEATPGAKLLHEGIPTLMVPEPANGESAAKAALSPASPAMLDVVFPVLHGTFGEDGTIQGLFELAGIPYVGSGVLGSSAGMDKDVMKRLFAQAGLPIVKHVTILRSEWEKSPKKAIAQIEKVLKYPVFVKPANLGSSVGISKAHDRKTLGPALDEAAKYDRKLVIEQGVGGELRKGKLGPKARELEVAVLGNDDPKASVVGEIIPGKEFYDYEAKYLSEGSVPIIPAKLTRAESKQIREMAVAAFRACDLAGLARVDFLMEPSGKRRIYINEVNTLPGFTQISMYPKLWEATGVPYTELITRLIEFALERDCEKKRNSYSRDDK
;
A
#
# COMPACT_ATOMS: atom_id res chain seq x y z
N MET A 1 -10.19 -23.44 -26.63
CA MET A 1 -10.10 -22.15 -25.92
C MET A 1 -8.88 -22.21 -25.01
N ALA A 2 -8.08 -21.15 -24.91
CA ALA A 2 -6.96 -21.12 -23.95
C ALA A 2 -7.51 -21.25 -22.53
N LYS A 3 -6.82 -22.00 -21.67
CA LYS A 3 -7.17 -22.13 -20.24
C LYS A 3 -7.12 -20.74 -19.61
N LYS A 4 -8.19 -20.33 -18.91
CA LYS A 4 -8.20 -19.07 -18.16
C LYS A 4 -7.25 -19.19 -16.98
N LEU A 5 -6.52 -18.10 -16.68
CA LEU A 5 -5.74 -17.99 -15.45
C LEU A 5 -6.66 -17.82 -14.24
N ARG A 6 -6.37 -18.54 -13.17
CA ARG A 6 -7.13 -18.49 -11.93
C ARG A 6 -6.54 -17.48 -10.97
N VAL A 7 -7.28 -16.39 -10.74
CA VAL A 7 -6.83 -15.21 -9.98
C VAL A 7 -7.53 -15.15 -8.64
N GLY A 8 -6.78 -15.23 -7.56
CA GLY A 8 -7.29 -14.99 -6.22
C GLY A 8 -7.34 -13.49 -5.91
N ILE A 9 -8.50 -12.90 -5.67
CA ILE A 9 -8.61 -11.51 -5.19
C ILE A 9 -8.67 -11.56 -3.67
N LEU A 10 -7.59 -11.12 -3.03
CA LEU A 10 -7.46 -11.13 -1.57
C LEU A 10 -7.77 -9.75 -0.98
N PHE A 11 -8.69 -9.68 -0.01
CA PHE A 11 -9.19 -8.43 0.53
C PHE A 11 -9.59 -8.50 2.01
N GLY A 12 -9.83 -7.32 2.61
CA GLY A 12 -10.15 -7.17 4.03
C GLY A 12 -8.91 -6.94 4.88
N GLY A 13 -8.67 -7.79 5.87
CA GLY A 13 -7.47 -7.76 6.71
C GLY A 13 -7.65 -6.99 8.01
N ARG A 14 -6.59 -7.04 8.86
CA ARG A 14 -6.59 -6.48 10.22
C ARG A 14 -6.23 -5.00 10.28
N SER A 15 -6.02 -4.36 9.14
CA SER A 15 -5.62 -2.95 9.09
C SER A 15 -6.79 -2.00 9.37
N GLY A 16 -6.50 -0.75 9.69
CA GLY A 16 -7.48 0.33 9.79
C GLY A 16 -8.17 0.67 8.45
N GLU A 17 -7.67 0.10 7.35
CA GLU A 17 -8.18 0.33 5.99
C GLU A 17 -9.04 -0.84 5.46
N HIS A 18 -9.55 -1.66 6.36
CA HIS A 18 -10.37 -2.84 6.03
C HIS A 18 -11.52 -2.52 5.07
N GLU A 19 -12.30 -1.49 5.34
CA GLU A 19 -13.46 -1.08 4.52
C GLU A 19 -13.03 -0.62 3.12
N VAL A 20 -11.91 0.08 3.03
CA VAL A 20 -11.34 0.53 1.75
C VAL A 20 -10.94 -0.67 0.90
N SER A 21 -10.38 -1.71 1.55
CA SER A 21 -10.04 -2.97 0.91
C SER A 21 -11.26 -3.68 0.32
N LEU A 22 -12.40 -3.71 1.04
CA LEU A 22 -13.65 -4.28 0.54
C LEU A 22 -14.16 -3.53 -0.70
N LEU A 23 -14.15 -2.20 -0.68
CA LEU A 23 -14.56 -1.37 -1.79
C LEU A 23 -13.65 -1.55 -3.03
N SER A 24 -12.34 -1.61 -2.80
CA SER A 24 -11.36 -1.86 -3.85
C SER A 24 -11.55 -3.24 -4.47
N ALA A 25 -11.75 -4.28 -3.67
CA ALA A 25 -12.00 -5.64 -4.15
C ALA A 25 -13.29 -5.72 -4.97
N ALA A 26 -14.38 -5.14 -4.51
CA ALA A 26 -15.63 -5.08 -5.26
C ALA A 26 -15.45 -4.39 -6.62
N SER A 27 -14.66 -3.31 -6.67
CA SER A 27 -14.34 -2.59 -7.90
C SER A 27 -13.52 -3.45 -8.87
N VAL A 28 -12.47 -4.13 -8.37
CA VAL A 28 -11.65 -5.06 -9.18
C VAL A 28 -12.50 -6.22 -9.72
N LEU A 29 -13.28 -6.86 -8.87
CA LEU A 29 -14.15 -7.99 -9.25
C LEU A 29 -15.18 -7.63 -10.33
N LYS A 30 -15.64 -6.38 -10.34
CA LYS A 30 -16.55 -5.87 -11.36
C LYS A 30 -15.85 -5.60 -12.69
N ALA A 31 -14.59 -5.14 -12.66
CA ALA A 31 -13.87 -4.64 -13.83
C ALA A 31 -12.92 -5.67 -14.47
N ILE A 32 -12.53 -6.73 -13.77
CA ILE A 32 -11.62 -7.76 -14.27
C ILE A 32 -12.18 -8.50 -15.48
N ASP A 33 -11.35 -8.75 -16.48
CA ASP A 33 -11.75 -9.43 -17.72
C ASP A 33 -12.04 -10.93 -17.49
N ARG A 34 -13.32 -11.27 -17.32
CA ARG A 34 -13.78 -12.64 -17.12
C ARG A 34 -13.57 -13.57 -18.32
N LYS A 35 -13.20 -13.04 -19.49
CA LYS A 35 -12.83 -13.86 -20.65
C LYS A 35 -11.42 -14.43 -20.47
N LYS A 36 -10.52 -13.68 -19.84
CA LYS A 36 -9.13 -14.06 -19.57
C LYS A 36 -8.95 -14.77 -18.23
N PHE A 37 -9.72 -14.39 -17.21
CA PHE A 37 -9.51 -14.78 -15.82
C PHE A 37 -10.70 -15.52 -15.21
N ASP A 38 -10.40 -16.59 -14.47
CA ASP A 38 -11.30 -17.23 -13.50
C ASP A 38 -10.96 -16.65 -12.12
N VAL A 39 -11.94 -16.12 -11.41
CA VAL A 39 -11.69 -15.27 -10.24
C VAL A 39 -12.24 -15.86 -8.98
N VAL A 40 -11.39 -15.99 -7.98
CA VAL A 40 -11.70 -16.53 -6.66
C VAL A 40 -11.57 -15.40 -5.62
N PRO A 41 -12.66 -14.93 -5.01
CA PRO A 41 -12.60 -13.98 -3.91
C PRO A 41 -12.12 -14.68 -2.63
N ILE A 42 -11.22 -14.01 -1.90
CA ILE A 42 -10.63 -14.49 -0.66
C ILE A 42 -10.70 -13.36 0.35
N GLY A 43 -11.53 -13.50 1.38
CA GLY A 43 -11.74 -12.49 2.41
C GLY A 43 -10.90 -12.76 3.65
N ILE A 44 -10.46 -11.67 4.31
CA ILE A 44 -9.87 -11.70 5.64
C ILE A 44 -10.67 -10.75 6.54
N THR A 45 -11.16 -11.25 7.67
CA THR A 45 -11.90 -10.42 8.62
C THR A 45 -10.99 -9.42 9.35
N LYS A 46 -11.57 -8.44 10.07
CA LYS A 46 -10.82 -7.53 10.95
C LYS A 46 -10.05 -8.25 12.07
N GLN A 47 -10.46 -9.45 12.46
CA GLN A 47 -9.79 -10.28 13.45
C GLN A 47 -8.65 -11.11 12.83
N GLY A 48 -8.54 -11.13 11.49
CA GLY A 48 -7.52 -11.87 10.76
C GLY A 48 -7.94 -13.30 10.38
N HIS A 49 -9.23 -13.64 10.47
CA HIS A 49 -9.74 -14.93 10.02
C HIS A 49 -9.90 -14.92 8.49
N TRP A 50 -9.39 -15.95 7.86
CA TRP A 50 -9.55 -16.18 6.43
C TRP A 50 -10.90 -16.83 6.15
N LEU A 51 -11.60 -16.34 5.15
CA LEU A 51 -12.96 -16.77 4.81
C LEU A 51 -12.95 -17.67 3.58
N ALA A 52 -13.79 -18.70 3.62
CA ALA A 52 -14.09 -19.51 2.45
C ALA A 52 -14.74 -18.66 1.33
N PRO A 53 -14.64 -19.06 0.05
CA PRO A 53 -15.13 -18.25 -1.08
C PRO A 53 -16.60 -17.79 -0.97
N GLY A 54 -17.50 -18.63 -0.42
CA GLY A 54 -18.91 -18.28 -0.19
C GLY A 54 -19.08 -17.15 0.82
N ASP A 55 -18.36 -17.21 1.95
CA ASP A 55 -18.40 -16.18 2.98
C ASP A 55 -17.68 -14.89 2.54
N ALA A 56 -16.63 -15.03 1.72
CA ALA A 56 -15.97 -13.90 1.09
C ALA A 56 -16.92 -13.11 0.17
N HIS A 57 -17.78 -13.79 -0.59
CA HIS A 57 -18.83 -13.14 -1.38
C HIS A 57 -19.85 -12.40 -0.50
N SER A 58 -20.27 -13.01 0.61
CA SER A 58 -21.20 -12.39 1.57
C SER A 58 -20.60 -11.14 2.21
N LEU A 59 -19.30 -11.17 2.55
CA LEU A 59 -18.57 -10.00 3.07
C LEU A 59 -18.56 -8.87 2.04
N LEU A 60 -18.32 -9.15 0.75
CA LEU A 60 -18.31 -8.16 -0.33
C LEU A 60 -19.71 -7.59 -0.62
N ALA A 61 -20.76 -8.39 -0.47
CA ALA A 61 -22.14 -7.96 -0.66
C ALA A 61 -22.64 -7.03 0.48
N GLY A 62 -21.81 -6.78 1.49
CA GLY A 62 -22.15 -5.94 2.64
C GLY A 62 -22.99 -6.66 3.70
N ASP A 63 -23.21 -7.97 3.56
CA ASP A 63 -23.88 -8.78 4.60
C ASP A 63 -22.91 -9.18 5.72
N THR A 64 -22.30 -8.13 6.28
CA THR A 64 -21.45 -8.27 7.48
C THR A 64 -22.21 -8.83 8.67
N SER A 65 -23.55 -8.76 8.66
CA SER A 65 -24.39 -9.29 9.72
C SER A 65 -24.47 -10.83 9.70
N ALA A 66 -24.44 -11.45 8.53
CA ALA A 66 -24.40 -12.91 8.40
C ALA A 66 -23.03 -13.46 8.84
N VAL A 67 -21.94 -12.84 8.36
CA VAL A 67 -20.57 -13.18 8.78
C VAL A 67 -20.37 -12.92 10.27
N ALA A 68 -20.84 -11.79 10.80
CA ALA A 68 -20.73 -11.48 12.22
C ALA A 68 -21.58 -12.40 13.11
N ARG A 69 -22.73 -12.88 12.65
CA ARG A 69 -23.55 -13.88 13.38
C ARG A 69 -22.84 -15.22 13.46
N ARG A 70 -22.25 -15.73 12.38
CA ARG A 70 -21.47 -16.97 12.37
C ARG A 70 -20.26 -16.88 13.29
N LEU A 71 -19.49 -15.77 13.20
CA LEU A 71 -18.33 -15.54 14.07
C LEU A 71 -18.69 -15.44 15.56
N ARG A 72 -19.87 -14.87 15.91
CA ARG A 72 -20.36 -14.79 17.30
C ARG A 72 -20.93 -16.12 17.82
N ALA A 73 -21.46 -16.96 16.94
CA ALA A 73 -22.00 -18.26 17.30
C ALA A 73 -20.93 -19.31 17.61
N GLY A 74 -19.64 -18.95 17.51
CA GLY A 74 -18.55 -19.91 17.74
C GLY A 74 -18.50 -20.99 16.67
N ASP A 75 -18.95 -20.66 15.46
CA ASP A 75 -18.98 -21.60 14.34
C ASP A 75 -17.56 -22.16 14.11
N PRO A 76 -17.39 -23.51 14.18
CA PRO A 76 -16.09 -24.13 13.92
C PRO A 76 -15.55 -23.87 12.52
N GLU A 77 -16.38 -23.43 11.57
CA GLU A 77 -15.94 -22.96 10.24
C GLU A 77 -15.36 -21.53 10.26
N ALA A 78 -15.59 -20.74 11.32
CA ALA A 78 -14.90 -19.48 11.56
C ALA A 78 -13.54 -19.73 12.23
N THR A 79 -12.67 -20.47 11.57
CA THR A 79 -11.41 -20.94 12.15
C THR A 79 -10.32 -19.88 12.17
N PRO A 80 -9.45 -19.84 13.20
CA PRO A 80 -8.21 -19.07 13.16
C PRO A 80 -7.38 -19.46 11.95
N GLY A 81 -6.70 -18.49 11.31
CA GLY A 81 -5.94 -18.70 10.06
C GLY A 81 -4.99 -19.91 10.06
N ALA A 82 -4.41 -20.27 11.22
CA ALA A 82 -3.59 -21.47 11.38
C ALA A 82 -4.37 -22.79 11.20
N LYS A 83 -5.67 -22.81 11.51
CA LYS A 83 -6.51 -23.98 11.35
C LYS A 83 -7.03 -24.14 9.92
N LEU A 84 -7.29 -23.02 9.24
CA LEU A 84 -7.56 -22.99 7.79
C LEU A 84 -6.35 -23.48 6.98
N LEU A 85 -5.15 -23.22 7.43
CA LEU A 85 -3.92 -23.78 6.83
C LEU A 85 -3.79 -25.29 7.05
N HIS A 86 -4.44 -25.85 8.09
CA HIS A 86 -4.31 -27.27 8.45
C HIS A 86 -5.48 -28.13 8.01
N GLU A 87 -6.70 -27.61 7.94
CA GLU A 87 -7.90 -28.42 7.75
C GLU A 87 -8.69 -28.21 6.46
N GLY A 88 -8.40 -27.19 5.65
CA GLY A 88 -9.43 -27.13 4.69
C GLY A 88 -9.47 -26.16 3.56
N ILE A 89 -8.43 -25.47 3.28
CA ILE A 89 -8.21 -25.02 1.92
C ILE A 89 -6.85 -25.54 1.49
N PRO A 90 -6.77 -26.80 1.06
CA PRO A 90 -5.55 -27.36 0.46
C PRO A 90 -5.11 -26.53 -0.76
N THR A 91 -5.96 -25.57 -1.14
CA THR A 91 -5.87 -24.79 -2.36
C THR A 91 -4.96 -23.59 -2.26
N LEU A 92 -4.60 -23.13 -1.06
CA LEU A 92 -4.07 -21.79 -1.01
C LEU A 92 -2.62 -21.64 -0.59
N MET A 93 -2.06 -22.47 0.29
CA MET A 93 -0.90 -21.87 0.90
C MET A 93 0.25 -22.71 1.43
N VAL A 94 0.31 -23.99 1.27
CA VAL A 94 1.54 -24.74 1.57
C VAL A 94 1.75 -25.77 0.49
N PRO A 95 2.73 -25.63 -0.39
CA PRO A 95 3.29 -26.78 -1.06
C PRO A 95 3.92 -27.64 0.04
N GLU A 96 3.40 -28.86 0.29
CA GLU A 96 4.23 -29.83 0.96
C GLU A 96 5.53 -29.93 0.18
N PRO A 97 6.71 -29.99 0.85
CA PRO A 97 7.96 -30.18 0.17
C PRO A 97 7.80 -31.43 -0.70
N ALA A 98 7.91 -31.23 -2.01
CA ALA A 98 7.71 -32.28 -3.00
C ALA A 98 8.78 -33.35 -2.83
N ASN A 99 8.53 -34.38 -2.07
CA ASN A 99 9.13 -35.67 -2.26
C ASN A 99 8.42 -36.30 -3.46
N GLY A 100 9.03 -36.17 -4.57
CA GLY A 100 8.84 -36.43 -6.01
C GLY A 100 7.71 -37.34 -6.51
N GLU A 101 6.91 -38.04 -5.77
CA GLU A 101 5.87 -38.94 -6.32
C GLU A 101 4.43 -38.69 -5.79
N SER A 102 4.29 -38.06 -4.66
CA SER A 102 2.97 -37.81 -4.02
C SER A 102 2.23 -36.61 -4.62
N ALA A 103 2.97 -35.54 -4.99
CA ALA A 103 2.37 -34.31 -5.54
C ALA A 103 1.76 -34.53 -6.94
N ALA A 104 2.38 -35.37 -7.78
CA ALA A 104 1.87 -35.66 -9.11
C ALA A 104 0.55 -36.49 -9.07
N LYS A 105 0.38 -37.38 -8.08
CA LYS A 105 -0.88 -38.15 -7.89
C LYS A 105 -1.99 -37.33 -7.26
N ALA A 106 -1.67 -36.41 -6.35
CA ALA A 106 -2.66 -35.51 -5.75
C ALA A 106 -3.21 -34.49 -6.79
N ALA A 107 -2.37 -34.02 -7.70
CA ALA A 107 -2.77 -33.10 -8.78
C ALA A 107 -3.73 -33.74 -9.83
N LEU A 108 -3.79 -35.08 -9.89
CA LEU A 108 -4.63 -35.81 -10.85
C LEU A 108 -5.94 -36.29 -10.22
N SER A 109 -6.23 -36.02 -8.93
CA SER A 109 -7.50 -36.36 -8.30
C SER A 109 -8.58 -35.35 -8.70
N PRO A 110 -9.79 -35.80 -9.14
CA PRO A 110 -10.89 -34.90 -9.49
C PRO A 110 -11.37 -34.00 -8.33
N ALA A 111 -10.94 -34.29 -7.11
CA ALA A 111 -11.27 -33.55 -5.89
C ALA A 111 -10.14 -32.62 -5.42
N SER A 112 -9.00 -32.55 -6.13
CA SER A 112 -7.97 -31.59 -5.79
C SER A 112 -8.48 -30.17 -6.07
N PRO A 113 -8.52 -29.30 -5.06
CA PRO A 113 -8.89 -27.92 -5.28
C PRO A 113 -7.90 -27.31 -6.28
N ALA A 114 -8.41 -26.67 -7.33
CA ALA A 114 -7.57 -26.12 -8.37
C ALA A 114 -6.73 -24.96 -7.79
N MET A 115 -5.40 -25.06 -7.94
CA MET A 115 -4.44 -24.05 -7.48
C MET A 115 -4.71 -22.69 -8.11
N LEU A 116 -4.39 -21.62 -7.41
CA LEU A 116 -4.35 -20.27 -7.96
C LEU A 116 -3.10 -20.10 -8.84
N ASP A 117 -3.27 -19.49 -10.00
CA ASP A 117 -2.14 -19.14 -10.86
C ASP A 117 -1.47 -17.83 -10.38
N VAL A 118 -2.23 -16.92 -9.76
CA VAL A 118 -1.76 -15.63 -9.23
C VAL A 118 -2.72 -15.08 -8.18
N VAL A 119 -2.19 -14.33 -7.21
CA VAL A 119 -2.99 -13.56 -6.24
C VAL A 119 -2.91 -12.08 -6.54
N PHE A 120 -4.05 -11.41 -6.52
CA PHE A 120 -4.16 -9.95 -6.54
C PHE A 120 -4.55 -9.50 -5.14
N PRO A 121 -3.58 -9.11 -4.28
CA PRO A 121 -3.89 -8.55 -2.98
C PRO A 121 -4.44 -7.14 -3.15
N VAL A 122 -5.57 -6.87 -2.52
CA VAL A 122 -6.20 -5.56 -2.43
C VAL A 122 -6.29 -5.20 -0.95
N LEU A 123 -5.17 -5.40 -0.26
CA LEU A 123 -5.00 -5.17 1.17
C LEU A 123 -4.26 -3.86 1.37
N HIS A 124 -4.91 -2.89 2.03
CA HIS A 124 -4.30 -1.59 2.28
C HIS A 124 -3.76 -1.49 3.72
N GLY A 125 -2.64 -0.79 3.88
CA GLY A 125 -2.01 -0.54 5.16
C GLY A 125 -1.26 -1.74 5.75
N THR A 126 -1.21 -1.79 7.08
CA THR A 126 -0.47 -2.81 7.85
C THR A 126 -0.94 -4.23 7.50
N PHE A 127 0.00 -5.17 7.46
CA PHE A 127 -0.14 -6.57 7.01
C PHE A 127 -0.41 -6.74 5.50
N GLY A 128 -0.79 -5.68 4.77
CA GLY A 128 -1.00 -5.70 3.33
C GLY A 128 0.16 -5.11 2.55
N GLU A 129 0.72 -3.99 3.02
CA GLU A 129 1.75 -3.21 2.32
C GLU A 129 3.14 -3.30 2.96
N ASP A 130 3.31 -4.02 4.07
CA ASP A 130 4.52 -4.04 4.90
C ASP A 130 5.46 -5.24 4.67
N GLY A 131 5.20 -6.05 3.66
CA GLY A 131 5.97 -7.25 3.35
C GLY A 131 5.44 -8.53 4.02
N THR A 132 4.50 -8.43 4.98
CA THR A 132 4.00 -9.58 5.74
C THR A 132 3.26 -10.56 4.85
N ILE A 133 2.25 -10.13 4.10
CA ILE A 133 1.49 -10.99 3.19
C ILE A 133 2.34 -11.43 1.99
N GLN A 134 3.23 -10.55 1.53
CA GLN A 134 4.17 -10.88 0.46
C GLN A 134 5.10 -12.03 0.85
N GLY A 135 5.59 -12.03 2.10
CA GLY A 135 6.40 -13.13 2.64
C GLY A 135 5.65 -14.46 2.67
N LEU A 136 4.35 -14.44 2.96
CA LEU A 136 3.51 -15.63 2.90
C LEU A 136 3.42 -16.18 1.46
N PHE A 137 3.19 -15.30 0.47
CA PHE A 137 3.14 -15.72 -0.95
C PHE A 137 4.48 -16.23 -1.46
N GLU A 138 5.59 -15.63 -1.01
CA GLU A 138 6.94 -16.07 -1.33
C GLU A 138 7.20 -17.51 -0.84
N LEU A 139 6.87 -17.80 0.42
CA LEU A 139 7.01 -19.13 1.01
C LEU A 139 6.09 -20.16 0.34
N ALA A 140 4.91 -19.73 -0.09
CA ALA A 140 3.95 -20.57 -0.78
C ALA A 140 4.27 -20.76 -2.29
N GLY A 141 5.25 -20.04 -2.84
CA GLY A 141 5.58 -20.08 -4.26
C GLY A 141 4.47 -19.61 -5.18
N ILE A 142 3.61 -18.68 -4.70
CA ILE A 142 2.45 -18.17 -5.43
C ILE A 142 2.77 -16.79 -6.00
N PRO A 143 2.66 -16.58 -7.33
CA PRO A 143 2.79 -15.26 -7.94
C PRO A 143 1.76 -14.29 -7.37
N TYR A 144 2.14 -13.02 -7.19
CA TYR A 144 1.23 -11.99 -6.66
C TYR A 144 1.48 -10.62 -7.26
N VAL A 145 0.43 -9.83 -7.37
CA VAL A 145 0.48 -8.44 -7.85
C VAL A 145 1.08 -7.54 -6.79
N GLY A 146 1.89 -6.58 -7.24
CA GLY A 146 2.54 -5.58 -6.40
C GLY A 146 3.99 -5.87 -6.09
N SER A 147 4.58 -5.09 -5.21
CA SER A 147 5.99 -5.17 -4.82
C SER A 147 6.31 -6.43 -4.03
N GLY A 148 7.55 -6.89 -4.09
CA GLY A 148 8.08 -7.97 -3.27
C GLY A 148 8.19 -7.61 -1.80
N VAL A 149 8.70 -8.54 -0.99
CA VAL A 149 8.87 -8.35 0.47
C VAL A 149 9.70 -7.11 0.76
N LEU A 150 10.87 -6.96 0.11
CA LEU A 150 11.77 -5.83 0.34
C LEU A 150 11.09 -4.50 -0.02
N GLY A 151 10.55 -4.39 -1.24
CA GLY A 151 9.93 -3.16 -1.71
C GLY A 151 8.73 -2.74 -0.87
N SER A 152 7.88 -3.70 -0.49
CA SER A 152 6.73 -3.46 0.39
C SER A 152 7.18 -2.96 1.77
N SER A 153 8.13 -3.64 2.42
CA SER A 153 8.63 -3.24 3.74
C SER A 153 9.35 -1.89 3.71
N ALA A 154 10.18 -1.66 2.69
CA ALA A 154 10.91 -0.40 2.53
C ALA A 154 9.98 0.78 2.20
N GLY A 155 8.96 0.54 1.37
CA GLY A 155 7.95 1.54 1.00
C GLY A 155 7.01 1.90 2.15
N MET A 156 6.75 0.97 3.07
CA MET A 156 5.89 1.22 4.23
C MET A 156 6.59 2.02 5.32
N ASP A 157 7.87 1.75 5.59
CA ASP A 157 8.63 2.39 6.64
C ASP A 157 9.15 3.78 6.21
N LYS A 158 8.51 4.85 6.67
CA LYS A 158 8.82 6.23 6.29
C LYS A 158 10.29 6.64 6.54
N ASP A 159 10.93 6.09 7.56
CA ASP A 159 12.33 6.38 7.85
C ASP A 159 13.26 5.69 6.83
N VAL A 160 13.03 4.39 6.58
CA VAL A 160 13.81 3.61 5.60
C VAL A 160 13.62 4.18 4.20
N MET A 161 12.38 4.39 3.80
CA MET A 161 12.00 4.98 2.52
C MET A 161 12.71 6.31 2.27
N LYS A 162 12.71 7.22 3.24
CA LYS A 162 13.40 8.52 3.12
C LYS A 162 14.92 8.39 3.00
N ARG A 163 15.52 7.42 3.67
CA ARG A 163 16.96 7.13 3.50
C ARG A 163 17.26 6.64 2.08
N LEU A 164 16.42 5.78 1.53
CA LEU A 164 16.56 5.31 0.15
C LEU A 164 16.39 6.45 -0.86
N PHE A 165 15.40 7.33 -0.66
CA PHE A 165 15.24 8.52 -1.48
C PHE A 165 16.45 9.45 -1.42
N ALA A 166 16.98 9.71 -0.22
CA ALA A 166 18.17 10.53 -0.03
C ALA A 166 19.41 9.93 -0.73
N GLN A 167 19.60 8.60 -0.61
CA GLN A 167 20.68 7.88 -1.30
C GLN A 167 20.55 7.97 -2.82
N ALA A 168 19.32 7.96 -3.34
CA ALA A 168 19.04 8.13 -4.77
C ALA A 168 19.11 9.60 -5.23
N GLY A 169 19.49 10.54 -4.36
CA GLY A 169 19.58 11.97 -4.68
C GLY A 169 18.24 12.67 -4.86
N LEU A 170 17.15 12.06 -4.40
CA LEU A 170 15.82 12.63 -4.50
C LEU A 170 15.59 13.69 -3.42
N PRO A 171 14.97 14.84 -3.75
CA PRO A 171 14.68 15.89 -2.79
C PRO A 171 13.59 15.47 -1.81
N ILE A 172 13.93 15.37 -0.54
CA ILE A 172 13.03 15.10 0.58
C ILE A 172 12.98 16.31 1.53
N VAL A 173 11.92 16.40 2.32
CA VAL A 173 11.86 17.39 3.40
C VAL A 173 12.84 17.01 4.52
N LYS A 174 13.35 18.01 5.25
CA LYS A 174 14.14 17.74 6.45
C LYS A 174 13.32 16.93 7.44
N HIS A 175 13.92 15.92 8.04
CA HIS A 175 13.26 15.08 9.03
C HIS A 175 14.23 14.63 10.13
N VAL A 176 13.66 14.18 11.22
CA VAL A 176 14.35 13.55 12.35
C VAL A 176 13.57 12.31 12.74
N THR A 177 14.25 11.21 12.98
CA THR A 177 13.62 9.99 13.50
C THR A 177 14.02 9.81 14.96
N ILE A 178 13.03 9.53 15.81
CA ILE A 178 13.20 9.29 17.25
C ILE A 178 12.50 7.97 17.58
N LEU A 179 13.13 7.19 18.48
CA LEU A 179 12.49 6.00 19.00
C LEU A 179 11.54 6.37 20.15
N ARG A 180 10.43 5.66 20.27
CA ARG A 180 9.49 5.79 21.40
C ARG A 180 10.22 5.68 22.74
N SER A 181 11.14 4.73 22.88
CA SER A 181 11.95 4.57 24.09
C SER A 181 12.86 5.77 24.40
N GLU A 182 13.35 6.49 23.39
CA GLU A 182 14.13 7.72 23.58
C GLU A 182 13.21 8.87 24.02
N TRP A 183 12.03 8.97 23.43
CA TRP A 183 11.00 9.93 23.80
C TRP A 183 10.58 9.75 25.27
N GLU A 184 10.17 8.53 25.64
CA GLU A 184 9.73 8.20 27.01
C GLU A 184 10.82 8.40 28.05
N LYS A 185 12.07 8.02 27.72
CA LYS A 185 13.22 8.14 28.65
C LYS A 185 13.64 9.59 28.87
N SER A 186 13.58 10.44 27.85
CA SER A 186 14.14 11.80 27.94
C SER A 186 13.44 12.80 27.01
N PRO A 187 12.17 13.20 27.30
CA PRO A 187 11.39 14.08 26.45
C PRO A 187 12.09 15.41 26.11
N LYS A 188 12.75 16.02 27.10
CA LYS A 188 13.47 17.29 26.89
C LYS A 188 14.60 17.16 25.88
N LYS A 189 15.35 16.04 25.91
CA LYS A 189 16.46 15.77 24.98
C LYS A 189 15.91 15.51 23.57
N ALA A 190 14.83 14.75 23.45
CA ALA A 190 14.17 14.46 22.18
C ALA A 190 13.65 15.76 21.51
N ILE A 191 12.97 16.62 22.23
CA ILE A 191 12.52 17.92 21.74
C ILE A 191 13.70 18.77 21.27
N ALA A 192 14.77 18.87 22.07
CA ALA A 192 15.95 19.64 21.72
C ALA A 192 16.63 19.10 20.44
N GLN A 193 16.67 17.80 20.23
CA GLN A 193 17.18 17.16 19.02
C GLN A 193 16.35 17.54 17.79
N ILE A 194 15.04 17.52 17.90
CA ILE A 194 14.12 17.91 16.83
C ILE A 194 14.31 19.37 16.46
N GLU A 195 14.28 20.28 17.44
CA GLU A 195 14.37 21.73 17.23
C GLU A 195 15.74 22.19 16.72
N LYS A 196 16.80 21.41 16.96
CA LYS A 196 18.13 21.67 16.37
C LYS A 196 18.12 21.54 14.85
N VAL A 197 17.27 20.68 14.30
CA VAL A 197 17.23 20.34 12.85
C VAL A 197 16.06 20.97 12.14
N LEU A 198 14.89 20.97 12.78
CA LEU A 198 13.61 21.33 12.16
C LEU A 198 13.08 22.67 12.68
N LYS A 199 12.30 23.33 11.83
CA LYS A 199 11.54 24.54 12.16
C LYS A 199 10.04 24.23 12.08
N TYR A 200 9.27 24.80 12.99
CA TYR A 200 7.82 24.67 12.97
C TYR A 200 7.18 25.34 11.74
N PRO A 201 6.04 24.84 11.25
CA PRO A 201 5.33 23.66 11.73
C PRO A 201 6.06 22.37 11.35
N VAL A 202 5.88 21.33 12.16
CA VAL A 202 6.38 19.98 11.87
C VAL A 202 5.22 18.99 11.87
N PHE A 203 5.35 17.90 11.12
CA PHE A 203 4.44 16.77 11.12
C PHE A 203 5.09 15.61 11.85
N VAL A 204 4.42 15.08 12.86
CA VAL A 204 4.84 13.90 13.61
C VAL A 204 4.05 12.71 13.11
N LYS A 205 4.76 11.65 12.72
CA LYS A 205 4.18 10.47 12.06
C LYS A 205 4.71 9.19 12.66
N PRO A 206 3.89 8.13 12.88
CA PRO A 206 4.43 6.78 13.04
C PRO A 206 5.11 6.35 11.74
N ALA A 207 6.19 5.55 11.82
CA ALA A 207 6.97 5.16 10.63
C ALA A 207 6.19 4.18 9.74
N ASN A 208 5.54 3.17 10.35
CA ASN A 208 4.87 2.06 9.64
C ASN A 208 3.34 2.11 9.79
N LEU A 209 2.72 3.15 9.24
CA LEU A 209 1.27 3.26 9.25
C LEU A 209 0.78 4.07 8.05
N GLY A 210 -0.34 3.62 7.45
CA GLY A 210 -1.00 4.27 6.33
C GLY A 210 -2.11 5.25 6.74
N SER A 211 -2.84 5.77 5.76
CA SER A 211 -4.09 6.55 5.90
C SER A 211 -4.06 7.71 6.90
N SER A 212 -2.91 8.32 7.11
CA SER A 212 -2.75 9.46 8.03
C SER A 212 -3.10 9.16 9.49
N VAL A 213 -3.27 7.91 9.90
CA VAL A 213 -3.54 7.52 11.28
C VAL A 213 -2.32 7.84 12.16
N GLY A 214 -2.54 8.44 13.32
CA GLY A 214 -1.47 8.82 14.24
C GLY A 214 -0.58 9.99 13.77
N ILE A 215 -0.93 10.65 12.65
CA ILE A 215 -0.21 11.83 12.17
C ILE A 215 -0.78 13.09 12.82
N SER A 216 0.10 13.91 13.38
CA SER A 216 -0.25 15.19 13.99
C SER A 216 0.63 16.31 13.48
N LYS A 217 0.06 17.50 13.30
CA LYS A 217 0.80 18.74 12.98
C LYS A 217 1.08 19.51 14.26
N ALA A 218 2.34 19.77 14.55
CA ALA A 218 2.76 20.61 15.66
C ALA A 218 3.20 21.98 15.13
N HIS A 219 2.59 23.04 15.67
CA HIS A 219 2.88 24.43 15.28
C HIS A 219 3.96 25.08 16.13
N ASP A 220 4.23 24.51 17.31
CA ASP A 220 5.16 25.02 18.30
C ASP A 220 5.60 23.90 19.26
N ARG A 221 6.49 24.26 20.21
CA ARG A 221 6.99 23.34 21.24
C ARG A 221 5.87 22.80 22.16
N LYS A 222 4.80 23.57 22.39
CA LYS A 222 3.70 23.13 23.28
C LYS A 222 2.88 22.01 22.68
N THR A 223 2.70 22.04 21.36
CA THR A 223 1.92 21.04 20.60
C THR A 223 2.78 19.85 20.17
N LEU A 224 4.12 19.96 20.20
CA LEU A 224 5.02 18.89 19.79
C LEU A 224 4.96 17.66 20.71
N GLY A 225 4.97 17.86 22.05
CA GLY A 225 4.86 16.77 23.02
C GLY A 225 3.63 15.90 22.82
N PRO A 226 2.42 16.47 22.85
CA PRO A 226 1.18 15.73 22.55
C PRO A 226 1.19 15.01 21.19
N ALA A 227 1.81 15.59 20.16
CA ALA A 227 1.92 14.97 18.84
C ALA A 227 2.85 13.74 18.88
N LEU A 228 3.95 13.78 19.64
CA LEU A 228 4.84 12.64 19.85
C LEU A 228 4.14 11.53 20.64
N ASP A 229 3.38 11.88 21.68
CA ASP A 229 2.60 10.92 22.46
C ASP A 229 1.56 10.21 21.61
N GLU A 230 0.90 10.94 20.71
CA GLU A 230 -0.08 10.34 19.79
C GLU A 230 0.58 9.34 18.82
N ALA A 231 1.63 9.75 18.13
CA ALA A 231 2.34 8.87 17.19
C ALA A 231 2.97 7.66 17.88
N ALA A 232 3.42 7.82 19.13
CA ALA A 232 4.02 6.75 19.94
C ALA A 232 3.04 5.63 20.30
N LYS A 233 1.73 5.84 20.19
CA LYS A 233 0.73 4.76 20.37
C LYS A 233 0.78 3.73 19.25
N TYR A 234 1.20 4.13 18.05
CA TYR A 234 1.08 3.34 16.83
C TYR A 234 2.39 2.71 16.37
N ASP A 235 3.55 3.30 16.67
CA ASP A 235 4.84 2.75 16.26
C ASP A 235 5.92 3.01 17.30
N ARG A 236 6.93 2.17 17.26
CA ARG A 236 8.18 2.37 18.03
C ARG A 236 9.09 3.44 17.41
N LYS A 237 8.97 3.73 16.10
CA LYS A 237 9.69 4.79 15.38
C LYS A 237 8.77 5.95 15.06
N LEU A 238 9.21 7.15 15.43
CA LEU A 238 8.50 8.40 15.18
C LEU A 238 9.31 9.21 14.17
N VAL A 239 8.70 9.55 13.05
CA VAL A 239 9.31 10.37 12.00
C VAL A 239 8.73 11.77 12.10
N ILE A 240 9.57 12.76 12.36
CA ILE A 240 9.20 14.17 12.48
C ILE A 240 9.71 14.90 11.24
N GLU A 241 8.82 15.49 10.48
CA GLU A 241 9.10 16.15 9.20
C GLU A 241 8.82 17.63 9.26
N GLN A 242 9.67 18.44 8.64
CA GLN A 242 9.39 19.86 8.48
C GLN A 242 8.24 20.07 7.49
N GLY A 243 7.28 20.89 7.88
CA GLY A 243 6.16 21.26 7.00
C GLY A 243 6.61 22.06 5.77
N VAL A 244 5.94 21.82 4.66
CA VAL A 244 6.09 22.58 3.41
C VAL A 244 4.92 23.54 3.29
N GLY A 245 5.17 24.86 3.36
CA GLY A 245 4.10 25.85 3.41
C GLY A 245 3.28 25.81 4.72
N GLY A 246 2.19 26.56 4.78
CA GLY A 246 1.32 26.60 5.96
C GLY A 246 1.98 27.17 7.22
N GLU A 247 3.04 27.95 7.06
CA GLU A 247 3.72 28.62 8.18
C GLU A 247 2.79 29.64 8.85
N LEU A 248 2.78 29.66 10.17
CA LEU A 248 2.05 30.68 10.93
C LEU A 248 2.82 31.99 10.94
N ARG A 249 2.36 33.01 10.22
CA ARG A 249 2.95 34.36 10.19
C ARG A 249 1.95 35.36 10.72
N LYS A 250 2.30 36.05 11.81
CA LYS A 250 1.43 37.08 12.44
C LYS A 250 -0.01 36.57 12.68
N GLY A 251 -0.16 35.35 13.19
CA GLY A 251 -1.46 34.74 13.48
C GLY A 251 -2.27 34.28 12.25
N LYS A 252 -1.71 34.36 11.04
CA LYS A 252 -2.34 33.86 9.81
C LYS A 252 -1.55 32.69 9.24
N LEU A 253 -2.24 31.63 8.83
CA LEU A 253 -1.64 30.52 8.10
C LEU A 253 -1.27 30.97 6.69
N GLY A 254 -0.02 30.71 6.31
CA GLY A 254 0.44 30.86 4.94
C GLY A 254 -0.21 29.84 3.99
N PRO A 255 0.01 29.98 2.67
CA PRO A 255 -0.53 29.04 1.70
C PRO A 255 0.06 27.63 1.93
N LYS A 256 -0.79 26.61 1.79
CA LYS A 256 -0.41 25.20 1.93
C LYS A 256 0.44 24.73 0.75
N ALA A 257 1.22 23.67 0.96
CA ALA A 257 1.82 22.94 -0.16
C ALA A 257 0.74 22.43 -1.12
N ARG A 258 1.12 22.30 -2.38
CA ARG A 258 0.34 21.54 -3.36
C ARG A 258 0.67 20.05 -3.18
N GLU A 259 -0.36 19.23 -3.08
CA GLU A 259 -0.23 17.78 -2.96
C GLU A 259 -0.41 17.16 -4.34
N LEU A 260 0.66 16.55 -4.86
CA LEU A 260 0.72 16.00 -6.20
C LEU A 260 0.95 14.49 -6.13
N GLU A 261 0.32 13.76 -7.03
CA GLU A 261 0.38 12.30 -7.08
C GLU A 261 0.70 11.80 -8.49
N VAL A 262 1.51 10.74 -8.57
CA VAL A 262 1.85 10.04 -9.81
C VAL A 262 1.68 8.55 -9.60
N ALA A 263 0.99 7.90 -10.53
CA ALA A 263 0.91 6.45 -10.58
C ALA A 263 2.10 5.90 -11.38
N VAL A 264 2.79 4.90 -10.82
CA VAL A 264 3.88 4.17 -11.50
C VAL A 264 3.42 2.73 -11.73
N LEU A 265 3.73 2.19 -12.92
CA LEU A 265 3.33 0.86 -13.39
C LEU A 265 4.49 0.18 -14.10
N GLY A 266 4.78 -1.06 -13.75
CA GLY A 266 5.80 -1.91 -14.38
C GLY A 266 6.71 -2.59 -13.37
N ASN A 267 7.63 -3.40 -13.90
CA ASN A 267 8.70 -4.03 -13.12
C ASN A 267 10.02 -3.28 -13.38
N ASP A 268 10.96 -3.84 -14.16
CA ASP A 268 12.29 -3.27 -14.41
C ASP A 268 12.28 -1.99 -15.26
N ASP A 269 11.27 -1.81 -16.13
CA ASP A 269 11.05 -0.60 -16.93
C ASP A 269 9.74 0.12 -16.56
N PRO A 270 9.66 0.67 -15.34
CA PRO A 270 8.43 1.30 -14.86
C PRO A 270 8.13 2.60 -15.61
N LYS A 271 6.83 2.83 -15.85
CA LYS A 271 6.29 4.02 -16.50
C LYS A 271 5.50 4.86 -15.50
N ALA A 272 5.59 6.17 -15.64
CA ALA A 272 4.83 7.13 -14.84
C ALA A 272 3.63 7.68 -15.62
N SER A 273 2.49 7.78 -14.97
CA SER A 273 1.27 8.40 -15.47
C SER A 273 1.42 9.93 -15.65
N VAL A 274 0.37 10.60 -16.07
CA VAL A 274 0.22 12.04 -15.86
C VAL A 274 0.26 12.37 -14.36
N VAL A 275 0.62 13.61 -14.01
CA VAL A 275 0.58 14.09 -12.62
C VAL A 275 -0.84 14.52 -12.28
N GLY A 276 -1.35 14.08 -11.13
CA GLY A 276 -2.57 14.59 -10.52
C GLY A 276 -2.29 15.49 -9.33
N GLU A 277 -3.27 16.28 -8.95
CA GLU A 277 -3.25 17.13 -7.76
C GLU A 277 -4.48 16.86 -6.91
N ILE A 278 -4.30 16.76 -5.60
CA ILE A 278 -5.40 16.71 -4.64
C ILE A 278 -5.50 18.05 -3.95
N ILE A 279 -6.68 18.65 -3.99
CA ILE A 279 -6.99 19.83 -3.18
C ILE A 279 -7.75 19.34 -1.94
N PRO A 280 -7.11 19.32 -0.74
CA PRO A 280 -7.77 18.87 0.47
C PRO A 280 -8.90 19.82 0.88
N GLY A 281 -10.07 19.27 1.20
CA GLY A 281 -11.21 20.06 1.69
C GLY A 281 -11.05 20.57 3.13
N LYS A 282 -10.16 19.95 3.93
CA LYS A 282 -9.84 20.33 5.32
C LYS A 282 -8.38 20.79 5.44
N GLU A 283 -7.99 21.33 6.61
CA GLU A 283 -6.59 21.74 6.87
C GLU A 283 -5.61 20.58 6.74
N PHE A 284 -6.05 19.37 7.04
CA PHE A 284 -5.28 18.14 6.94
C PHE A 284 -6.08 17.08 6.17
N TYR A 285 -5.40 16.36 5.26
CA TYR A 285 -5.98 15.29 4.45
C TYR A 285 -5.93 13.98 5.25
N ASP A 286 -6.89 13.82 6.18
CA ASP A 286 -7.04 12.65 7.04
C ASP A 286 -7.78 11.49 6.33
N TYR A 287 -7.96 10.38 7.06
CA TYR A 287 -8.67 9.18 6.59
C TYR A 287 -10.09 9.49 6.09
N GLU A 288 -10.85 10.31 6.84
CA GLU A 288 -12.21 10.69 6.46
C GLU A 288 -12.23 11.51 5.17
N ALA A 289 -11.25 12.42 5.00
CA ALA A 289 -11.12 13.23 3.80
C ALA A 289 -10.71 12.42 2.57
N LYS A 290 -9.98 11.30 2.77
CA LYS A 290 -9.53 10.42 1.69
C LYS A 290 -10.63 9.52 1.13
N TYR A 291 -11.55 9.04 1.98
CA TYR A 291 -12.45 7.95 1.62
C TYR A 291 -13.93 8.19 1.91
N LEU A 292 -14.29 9.12 2.81
CA LEU A 292 -15.66 9.27 3.33
C LEU A 292 -16.27 10.66 3.09
N SER A 293 -15.47 11.69 2.80
CA SER A 293 -15.99 13.04 2.64
C SER A 293 -15.96 13.55 1.20
N GLU A 294 -17.01 14.26 0.79
CA GLU A 294 -17.12 14.95 -0.50
C GLU A 294 -16.16 16.15 -0.68
N GLY A 295 -15.21 16.33 0.28
CA GLY A 295 -14.44 17.57 0.40
C GLY A 295 -13.12 17.66 -0.40
N SER A 296 -12.61 16.56 -0.96
CA SER A 296 -11.34 16.59 -1.69
C SER A 296 -11.56 16.56 -3.19
N VAL A 297 -10.95 17.50 -3.92
CA VAL A 297 -11.14 17.62 -5.38
C VAL A 297 -9.88 17.17 -6.11
N PRO A 298 -9.94 16.07 -6.89
CA PRO A 298 -8.85 15.68 -7.77
C PRO A 298 -8.82 16.55 -9.03
N ILE A 299 -7.64 17.03 -9.40
CA ILE A 299 -7.37 17.72 -10.67
C ILE A 299 -6.43 16.85 -11.49
N ILE A 300 -6.93 16.26 -12.58
CA ILE A 300 -6.16 15.38 -13.46
C ILE A 300 -6.35 15.83 -14.92
N PRO A 301 -5.27 16.20 -15.64
CA PRO A 301 -3.91 16.39 -15.13
C PRO A 301 -3.78 17.65 -14.25
N ALA A 302 -2.80 17.63 -13.34
CA ALA A 302 -2.46 18.79 -12.50
C ALA A 302 -2.01 19.99 -13.37
N LYS A 303 -2.34 21.22 -12.93
CA LYS A 303 -1.90 22.45 -13.61
C LYS A 303 -0.43 22.73 -13.30
N LEU A 304 0.47 22.21 -14.14
CA LEU A 304 1.93 22.30 -14.05
C LEU A 304 2.53 22.76 -15.37
N THR A 305 3.73 23.31 -15.32
CA THR A 305 4.55 23.50 -16.51
C THR A 305 5.04 22.14 -17.04
N ARG A 306 5.42 22.08 -18.32
CA ARG A 306 5.99 20.86 -18.91
C ARG A 306 7.24 20.38 -18.17
N ALA A 307 8.08 21.32 -17.71
CA ALA A 307 9.30 21.02 -16.96
C ALA A 307 8.98 20.41 -15.58
N GLU A 308 8.06 21.01 -14.82
CA GLU A 308 7.61 20.49 -13.52
C GLU A 308 7.00 19.09 -13.67
N SER A 309 6.10 18.90 -14.63
CA SER A 309 5.48 17.61 -14.87
C SER A 309 6.50 16.53 -15.26
N LYS A 310 7.47 16.87 -16.11
CA LYS A 310 8.56 15.95 -16.48
C LYS A 310 9.40 15.58 -15.25
N GLN A 311 9.84 16.59 -14.48
CA GLN A 311 10.65 16.38 -13.27
C GLN A 311 9.94 15.48 -12.26
N ILE A 312 8.66 15.71 -11.97
CA ILE A 312 7.88 14.91 -11.01
C ILE A 312 7.78 13.47 -11.47
N ARG A 313 7.50 13.24 -12.74
CA ARG A 313 7.38 11.87 -13.32
C ARG A 313 8.72 11.12 -13.30
N GLU A 314 9.83 11.80 -13.58
CA GLU A 314 11.18 11.22 -13.50
C GLU A 314 11.53 10.88 -12.04
N MET A 315 11.21 11.76 -11.10
CA MET A 315 11.38 11.50 -9.66
C MET A 315 10.52 10.34 -9.17
N ALA A 316 9.28 10.20 -9.69
CA ALA A 316 8.40 9.08 -9.34
C ALA A 316 9.00 7.72 -9.75
N VAL A 317 9.52 7.64 -10.98
CA VAL A 317 10.22 6.43 -11.47
C VAL A 317 11.49 6.16 -10.66
N ALA A 318 12.27 7.20 -10.34
CA ALA A 318 13.47 7.05 -9.54
C ALA A 318 13.17 6.57 -8.10
N ALA A 319 12.10 7.07 -7.49
CA ALA A 319 11.63 6.64 -6.17
C ALA A 319 11.17 5.19 -6.17
N PHE A 320 10.43 4.79 -7.21
CA PHE A 320 9.98 3.41 -7.40
C PHE A 320 11.16 2.45 -7.45
N ARG A 321 12.18 2.76 -8.24
CA ARG A 321 13.42 1.97 -8.34
C ARG A 321 14.23 2.00 -7.05
N ALA A 322 14.33 3.15 -6.37
CA ALA A 322 15.09 3.29 -5.13
C ALA A 322 14.55 2.40 -3.99
N CYS A 323 13.25 2.15 -3.97
CA CYS A 323 12.60 1.27 -2.99
C CYS A 323 12.43 -0.17 -3.47
N ASP A 324 13.01 -0.56 -4.62
CA ASP A 324 12.89 -1.91 -5.19
C ASP A 324 11.41 -2.32 -5.39
N LEU A 325 10.59 -1.40 -5.91
CA LEU A 325 9.17 -1.65 -6.13
C LEU A 325 8.92 -2.39 -7.44
N ALA A 326 7.78 -3.08 -7.52
CA ALA A 326 7.33 -3.79 -8.71
C ALA A 326 5.81 -3.71 -8.87
N GLY A 327 5.35 -3.86 -10.11
CA GLY A 327 3.95 -3.87 -10.50
C GLY A 327 3.32 -2.49 -10.43
N LEU A 328 3.06 -1.98 -9.23
CA LEU A 328 2.39 -0.69 -9.03
C LEU A 328 2.92 0.06 -7.81
N ALA A 329 2.85 1.38 -7.89
CA ALA A 329 2.92 2.27 -6.72
C ALA A 329 2.29 3.63 -7.04
N ARG A 330 1.77 4.34 -6.05
CA ARG A 330 1.49 5.77 -6.12
C ARG A 330 2.60 6.50 -5.39
N VAL A 331 3.16 7.50 -6.05
CA VAL A 331 4.22 8.35 -5.49
C VAL A 331 3.64 9.72 -5.22
N ASP A 332 3.75 10.18 -3.98
CA ASP A 332 3.15 11.41 -3.50
C ASP A 332 4.21 12.49 -3.28
N PHE A 333 3.90 13.71 -3.70
CA PHE A 333 4.82 14.85 -3.68
C PHE A 333 4.20 16.05 -2.98
N LEU A 334 5.06 16.86 -2.36
CA LEU A 334 4.73 18.18 -1.85
C LEU A 334 5.45 19.25 -2.66
N MET A 335 4.71 20.21 -3.21
CA MET A 335 5.28 21.34 -3.95
C MET A 335 5.06 22.64 -3.19
N GLU A 336 6.09 23.46 -3.05
CA GLU A 336 5.97 24.79 -2.44
C GLU A 336 4.91 25.61 -3.18
N PRO A 337 4.01 26.29 -2.46
CA PRO A 337 2.89 27.01 -3.07
C PRO A 337 3.33 28.27 -3.83
N SER A 338 4.53 28.79 -3.55
CA SER A 338 5.07 30.02 -4.12
C SER A 338 6.59 30.05 -4.11
N GLY A 339 7.19 31.09 -4.64
CA GLY A 339 8.64 31.28 -4.69
C GLY A 339 9.30 30.37 -5.71
N LYS A 340 10.28 29.57 -5.28
CA LYS A 340 11.03 28.65 -6.15
C LYS A 340 10.23 27.40 -6.56
N ARG A 341 9.05 27.19 -5.96
CA ARG A 341 8.17 26.03 -6.23
C ARG A 341 8.93 24.70 -6.14
N ARG A 342 9.78 24.55 -5.12
CA ARG A 342 10.56 23.33 -4.91
C ARG A 342 9.61 22.15 -4.71
N ILE A 343 9.98 21.03 -5.29
CA ILE A 343 9.21 19.78 -5.24
C ILE A 343 9.98 18.82 -4.35
N TYR A 344 9.27 18.22 -3.40
CA TYR A 344 9.79 17.20 -2.50
C TYR A 344 8.98 15.93 -2.66
N ILE A 345 9.67 14.80 -2.72
CA ILE A 345 9.00 13.52 -2.60
C ILE A 345 8.58 13.31 -1.14
N ASN A 346 7.33 12.92 -0.95
CA ASN A 346 6.76 12.67 0.37
C ASN A 346 6.85 11.20 0.74
N GLU A 347 6.17 10.34 -0.03
CA GLU A 347 6.09 8.90 0.21
C GLU A 347 5.76 8.12 -1.06
N VAL A 348 5.92 6.79 -1.00
CA VAL A 348 5.36 5.82 -1.95
C VAL A 348 4.31 4.97 -1.25
N ASN A 349 3.26 4.60 -1.99
CA ASN A 349 2.20 3.70 -1.55
C ASN A 349 2.23 2.48 -2.46
N THR A 350 2.57 1.31 -1.92
CA THR A 350 2.83 0.09 -2.68
C THR A 350 1.57 -0.65 -3.11
N LEU A 351 0.46 -0.48 -2.38
CA LEU A 351 -0.88 -0.93 -2.77
C LEU A 351 -1.88 0.22 -2.57
N PRO A 352 -1.85 1.25 -3.43
CA PRO A 352 -2.72 2.41 -3.30
C PRO A 352 -4.19 2.02 -3.44
N GLY A 353 -5.11 2.84 -2.93
CA GLY A 353 -6.54 2.65 -3.11
C GLY A 353 -6.87 2.34 -4.58
N PHE A 354 -7.63 1.28 -4.81
CA PHE A 354 -7.82 0.68 -6.13
C PHE A 354 -9.31 0.59 -6.54
N THR A 355 -10.12 1.55 -6.11
CA THR A 355 -11.47 1.73 -6.66
C THR A 355 -11.40 2.52 -7.96
N GLN A 356 -12.43 2.42 -8.80
CA GLN A 356 -12.50 3.20 -10.05
C GLN A 356 -12.42 4.72 -9.84
N ILE A 357 -12.80 5.21 -8.65
CA ILE A 357 -12.72 6.63 -8.28
C ILE A 357 -11.39 7.01 -7.62
N SER A 358 -10.54 6.04 -7.27
CA SER A 358 -9.23 6.28 -6.64
C SER A 358 -8.24 6.93 -7.60
N MET A 359 -7.30 7.70 -7.06
CA MET A 359 -6.34 8.45 -7.87
C MET A 359 -5.47 7.56 -8.75
N TYR A 360 -5.00 6.40 -8.26
CA TYR A 360 -4.12 5.53 -9.04
C TYR A 360 -4.77 5.08 -10.37
N PRO A 361 -5.97 4.48 -10.40
CA PRO A 361 -6.64 4.15 -11.66
C PRO A 361 -6.99 5.38 -12.51
N LYS A 362 -7.46 6.48 -11.90
CA LYS A 362 -7.79 7.72 -12.65
C LYS A 362 -6.58 8.32 -13.36
N LEU A 363 -5.42 8.30 -12.74
CA LEU A 363 -4.18 8.77 -13.35
C LEU A 363 -3.80 7.94 -14.57
N TRP A 364 -3.97 6.62 -14.51
CA TRP A 364 -3.74 5.74 -15.65
C TRP A 364 -4.78 5.89 -16.73
N GLU A 365 -6.06 6.05 -16.39
CA GLU A 365 -7.12 6.33 -17.35
C GLU A 365 -6.85 7.63 -18.12
N ALA A 366 -6.46 8.70 -17.42
CA ALA A 366 -6.04 9.97 -18.03
C ALA A 366 -4.74 9.85 -18.87
N THR A 367 -3.96 8.79 -18.66
CA THR A 367 -2.76 8.46 -19.43
C THR A 367 -3.07 7.56 -20.64
N GLY A 368 -4.33 7.07 -20.76
CA GLY A 368 -4.78 6.22 -21.85
C GLY A 368 -4.80 4.72 -21.56
N VAL A 369 -4.69 4.32 -20.28
CA VAL A 369 -4.81 2.92 -19.85
C VAL A 369 -6.13 2.73 -19.12
N PRO A 370 -7.14 2.10 -19.74
CA PRO A 370 -8.44 1.82 -19.11
C PRO A 370 -8.31 0.89 -17.91
N TYR A 371 -9.24 1.00 -16.94
CA TYR A 371 -9.19 0.29 -15.68
C TYR A 371 -9.11 -1.24 -15.83
N THR A 372 -9.90 -1.84 -16.72
CA THR A 372 -9.83 -3.29 -17.01
C THR A 372 -8.47 -3.71 -17.57
N GLU A 373 -7.89 -2.88 -18.43
CA GLU A 373 -6.56 -3.13 -18.99
C GLU A 373 -5.47 -2.97 -17.91
N LEU A 374 -5.61 -1.99 -17.03
CA LEU A 374 -4.70 -1.78 -15.89
C LEU A 374 -4.64 -3.03 -15.00
N ILE A 375 -5.80 -3.61 -14.64
CA ILE A 375 -5.88 -4.86 -13.87
C ILE A 375 -5.18 -6.00 -14.62
N THR A 376 -5.42 -6.13 -15.92
CA THR A 376 -4.78 -7.16 -16.75
C THR A 376 -3.27 -7.03 -16.75
N ARG A 377 -2.74 -5.83 -17.00
CA ARG A 377 -1.30 -5.56 -16.99
C ARG A 377 -0.65 -5.85 -15.62
N LEU A 378 -1.32 -5.53 -14.54
CA LEU A 378 -0.82 -5.83 -13.20
C LEU A 378 -0.68 -7.34 -12.94
N ILE A 379 -1.65 -8.13 -13.42
CA ILE A 379 -1.57 -9.59 -13.35
C ILE A 379 -0.42 -10.10 -14.22
N GLU A 380 -0.26 -9.57 -15.42
CA GLU A 380 0.83 -9.91 -16.34
C GLU A 380 2.21 -9.59 -15.73
N PHE A 381 2.38 -8.43 -15.08
CA PHE A 381 3.61 -8.07 -14.35
C PHE A 381 3.90 -9.00 -13.17
N ALA A 382 2.88 -9.47 -12.46
CA ALA A 382 3.05 -10.45 -11.39
C ALA A 382 3.63 -11.76 -11.93
N LEU A 383 3.12 -12.26 -13.04
CA LEU A 383 3.58 -13.48 -13.69
C LEU A 383 4.99 -13.31 -14.31
N GLU A 384 5.27 -12.16 -14.93
CA GLU A 384 6.59 -11.81 -15.44
C GLU A 384 7.65 -11.84 -14.33
N ARG A 385 7.38 -11.19 -13.20
CA ARG A 385 8.27 -11.18 -12.04
C ARG A 385 8.51 -12.59 -11.47
N ASP A 386 7.46 -13.40 -11.37
CA ASP A 386 7.56 -14.80 -10.92
C ASP A 386 8.40 -15.64 -11.88
N CYS A 387 8.20 -15.48 -13.20
CA CYS A 387 9.01 -16.13 -14.22
C CYS A 387 10.49 -15.78 -14.10
N GLU A 388 10.81 -14.50 -13.90
CA GLU A 388 12.19 -14.04 -13.74
C GLU A 388 12.82 -14.61 -12.46
N LYS A 389 12.05 -14.61 -11.36
CA LYS A 389 12.48 -15.17 -10.09
C LYS A 389 12.76 -16.67 -10.14
N LYS A 390 11.96 -17.43 -10.87
CA LYS A 390 12.16 -18.89 -11.07
C LYS A 390 13.44 -19.26 -11.81
N ARG A 391 14.14 -18.30 -12.40
CA ARG A 391 15.47 -18.51 -12.99
C ARG A 391 16.58 -18.58 -11.95
N ASN A 392 16.31 -18.19 -10.71
CA ASN A 392 17.28 -18.26 -9.63
C ASN A 392 17.48 -19.70 -9.18
N SER A 393 18.74 -20.14 -9.04
CA SER A 393 19.09 -21.40 -8.38
C SER A 393 19.27 -21.15 -6.89
N TYR A 394 18.61 -21.94 -6.06
CA TYR A 394 18.69 -21.88 -4.59
C TYR A 394 19.52 -23.04 -4.02
N SER A 395 19.94 -23.99 -4.85
CA SER A 395 20.78 -25.12 -4.46
C SER A 395 22.10 -25.12 -5.26
N ARG A 396 23.18 -25.64 -4.65
CA ARG A 396 24.43 -25.87 -5.35
C ARG A 396 24.38 -27.12 -6.26
N ASP A 397 23.42 -27.98 -6.05
CA ASP A 397 23.27 -29.27 -6.73
C ASP A 397 22.35 -29.22 -7.96
N ASP A 398 21.71 -28.04 -8.21
CA ASP A 398 20.89 -27.79 -9.40
C ASP A 398 21.74 -27.45 -10.62
N LYS A 399 22.66 -28.38 -11.01
CA LYS A 399 23.44 -28.30 -12.24
C LYS A 399 23.04 -29.38 -13.22
#